data_8058994dbe8bc76f73d54f2fc98b56e0
#
_entry.id   8058994dbe8bc76f73d54f2fc98b56e0
#
_cell.length_a   1.000
_cell.length_b   1.000
_cell.length_c   1.000
_cell.angle_alpha   90.00
_cell.angle_beta   90.00
_cell.angle_gamma   90.00
#
_symmetry.space_group_name_H-M   'P 1'
#
loop_
_entity.id
_entity.type
_entity.pdbx_description
1 polymer ?
#
loop_
_entity_poly.entity_id
_entity_poly.type
_entity_poly.pdbx_seq_one_letter_code
_entity_poly.pdbx_strand_id
1 'polypeptide(L)'
;MESFRERGYVKMVDNMRDLCHAVNCDFDRWFSERSLYVKDTEGETAGTSAVDRAFEKLDKMGYLYTKDGALWFRSTDLGDDKDRVLIKSDGEYTYFASDVAYHWDKFQRVDHVIDIWGADHHGYIDRVRCVCDALGYPGKFEVLLGQLVNLLRNGKPVRMSKRKGTMVTLQELVDEVGSDAARYTLISKSSNQMVDFDIEAVKKRDNSNPVYYVQYAHARVCSILRRAADVTAEQAAEMGMKAVAEKAIGENVDYSLLTDPTELALSRKLNELTDLIGSCARDRAPFRLTHFAEELAGDFHSFYAACQVLPSEGRPVDPELSRARLAACDAVRVTLALVLTLVGVSAPEQM
;
A
#
# COMPACT_ATOMS: atom_id res chain seq x y z
N MET A 1 -6.68 30.94 23.57
CA MET A 1 -6.65 29.46 23.63
C MET A 1 -6.91 28.83 22.25
N GLU A 2 -7.89 29.29 21.50
CA GLU A 2 -8.22 28.77 20.17
C GLU A 2 -7.07 28.85 19.16
N SER A 3 -6.34 29.97 19.10
CA SER A 3 -5.17 30.15 18.24
C SER A 3 -4.01 29.16 18.56
N PHE A 4 -3.81 28.80 19.83
CA PHE A 4 -2.77 27.84 20.23
C PHE A 4 -3.15 26.42 19.82
N ARG A 5 -4.41 26.04 20.06
CA ARG A 5 -4.96 24.74 19.67
C ARG A 5 -4.91 24.56 18.16
N GLU A 6 -5.27 25.59 17.39
CA GLU A 6 -5.25 25.54 15.93
C GLU A 6 -3.85 25.40 15.35
N ARG A 7 -2.88 26.15 15.87
CA ARG A 7 -1.46 26.02 15.48
C ARG A 7 -0.91 24.62 15.80
N GLY A 8 -1.26 24.07 16.96
CA GLY A 8 -0.87 22.70 17.32
C GLY A 8 -1.48 21.65 16.39
N TYR A 9 -2.75 21.80 16.05
CA TYR A 9 -3.44 20.92 15.12
C TYR A 9 -2.79 20.94 13.74
N VAL A 10 -2.62 22.12 13.14
CA VAL A 10 -2.00 22.26 11.82
C VAL A 10 -0.61 21.63 11.80
N LYS A 11 0.24 21.96 12.79
CA LYS A 11 1.59 21.38 12.87
C LYS A 11 1.59 19.85 12.96
N MET A 12 0.67 19.27 13.74
CA MET A 12 0.58 17.81 13.87
C MET A 12 0.11 17.15 12.57
N VAL A 13 -0.85 17.76 11.86
CA VAL A 13 -1.32 17.26 10.57
C VAL A 13 -0.21 17.35 9.51
N ASP A 14 0.53 18.46 9.48
CA ASP A 14 1.65 18.62 8.55
C ASP A 14 2.76 17.58 8.82
N ASN A 15 3.12 17.35 10.07
CA ASN A 15 4.06 16.27 10.42
C ASN A 15 3.59 14.89 9.97
N MET A 16 2.28 14.60 10.08
CA MET A 16 1.73 13.33 9.60
C MET A 16 1.78 13.22 8.06
N ARG A 17 1.51 14.32 7.35
CA ARG A 17 1.62 14.35 5.90
C ARG A 17 3.05 14.09 5.45
N ASP A 18 4.02 14.80 6.03
CA ASP A 18 5.43 14.64 5.71
C ASP A 18 5.89 13.20 5.94
N LEU A 19 5.47 12.59 7.05
CA LEU A 19 5.79 11.20 7.35
C LEU A 19 5.13 10.21 6.39
N CYS A 20 3.85 10.40 6.06
CA CYS A 20 3.18 9.56 5.06
C CYS A 20 3.85 9.70 3.69
N HIS A 21 4.18 10.92 3.27
CA HIS A 21 4.93 11.18 2.05
C HIS A 21 6.28 10.49 2.04
N ALA A 22 7.03 10.57 3.15
CA ALA A 22 8.34 9.92 3.30
C ALA A 22 8.31 8.39 3.11
N VAL A 23 7.17 7.75 3.32
CA VAL A 23 6.95 6.32 3.06
C VAL A 23 6.13 6.04 1.80
N ASN A 24 6.08 6.99 0.87
CA ASN A 24 5.30 6.89 -0.38
C ASN A 24 3.82 6.51 -0.15
N CYS A 25 3.19 7.13 0.85
CA CYS A 25 1.79 6.96 1.21
C CYS A 25 1.08 8.31 1.20
N ASP A 26 0.76 8.80 0.01
CA ASP A 26 0.05 10.07 -0.17
C ASP A 26 -1.46 9.87 -0.16
N PHE A 27 -2.18 10.85 0.42
CA PHE A 27 -3.62 10.85 0.48
C PHE A 27 -4.19 11.97 -0.39
N ASP A 28 -5.15 11.64 -1.25
CA ASP A 28 -5.87 12.62 -2.08
C ASP A 28 -6.67 13.61 -1.24
N ARG A 29 -7.14 13.18 -0.07
CA ARG A 29 -7.95 13.99 0.82
C ARG A 29 -7.60 13.78 2.30
N TRP A 30 -7.14 14.84 2.94
CA TRP A 30 -7.05 14.94 4.40
C TRP A 30 -8.35 15.50 4.94
N PHE A 31 -9.18 14.61 5.49
CA PHE A 31 -10.51 14.95 5.95
C PHE A 31 -10.49 15.42 7.40
N SER A 32 -11.18 16.53 7.69
CA SER A 32 -11.35 17.03 9.05
C SER A 32 -12.73 16.68 9.58
N GLU A 33 -12.82 15.87 10.62
CA GLU A 33 -14.08 15.55 11.30
C GLU A 33 -14.86 16.80 11.69
N ARG A 34 -14.17 17.89 12.06
CA ARG A 34 -14.77 19.17 12.40
C ARG A 34 -15.67 19.71 11.29
N SER A 35 -15.37 19.45 10.03
CA SER A 35 -16.17 19.91 8.89
C SER A 35 -17.56 19.29 8.86
N LEU A 36 -17.77 18.13 9.47
CA LEU A 36 -19.07 17.46 9.54
C LEU A 36 -20.13 18.24 10.35
N TYR A 37 -19.66 19.07 11.28
CA TYR A 37 -20.51 19.87 12.18
C TYR A 37 -20.68 21.31 11.74
N VAL A 38 -19.99 21.76 10.70
CA VAL A 38 -20.15 23.10 10.14
C VAL A 38 -21.46 23.15 9.36
N LYS A 39 -22.29 24.14 9.70
CA LYS A 39 -23.54 24.37 8.98
C LYS A 39 -23.28 25.13 7.68
N ASP A 40 -23.92 24.70 6.63
CA ASP A 40 -23.86 25.39 5.34
C ASP A 40 -24.52 26.75 5.47
N THR A 41 -23.93 27.76 4.85
CA THR A 41 -24.40 29.14 4.90
C THR A 41 -25.28 29.52 3.70
N GLU A 42 -25.20 28.75 2.61
CA GLU A 42 -25.87 29.03 1.34
C GLU A 42 -26.41 27.73 0.71
N GLY A 43 -27.31 27.88 -0.27
CA GLY A 43 -27.89 26.77 -1.01
C GLY A 43 -29.06 26.08 -0.31
N GLU A 44 -29.52 24.98 -0.89
CA GLU A 44 -30.67 24.20 -0.38
C GLU A 44 -30.42 23.58 1.02
N THR A 45 -29.16 23.44 1.40
CA THR A 45 -28.71 22.85 2.67
C THR A 45 -28.38 23.91 3.74
N ALA A 46 -28.64 25.19 3.46
CA ALA A 46 -28.35 26.28 4.40
C ALA A 46 -28.95 26.03 5.79
N GLY A 47 -28.13 26.22 6.83
CA GLY A 47 -28.49 26.00 8.22
C GLY A 47 -28.36 24.57 8.71
N THR A 48 -28.02 23.60 7.85
CA THR A 48 -27.79 22.19 8.22
C THR A 48 -26.32 21.81 8.08
N SER A 49 -25.85 20.93 8.95
CA SER A 49 -24.53 20.31 8.87
C SER A 49 -24.58 18.96 8.13
N ALA A 50 -23.41 18.39 7.81
CA ALA A 50 -23.36 17.04 7.24
C ALA A 50 -23.96 16.00 8.20
N VAL A 51 -23.78 16.17 9.52
CA VAL A 51 -24.38 15.30 10.55
C VAL A 51 -25.90 15.42 10.52
N ASP A 52 -26.44 16.65 10.45
CA ASP A 52 -27.89 16.88 10.40
C ASP A 52 -28.52 16.20 9.18
N ARG A 53 -27.90 16.33 8.02
CA ARG A 53 -28.38 15.70 6.77
C ARG A 53 -28.30 14.18 6.78
N ALA A 54 -27.23 13.62 7.36
CA ALA A 54 -27.10 12.18 7.47
C ALA A 54 -28.18 11.59 8.41
N PHE A 55 -28.50 12.30 9.49
CA PHE A 55 -29.58 11.92 10.40
C PHE A 55 -30.95 12.05 9.76
N GLU A 56 -31.20 13.14 9.04
CA GLU A 56 -32.45 13.31 8.29
C GLU A 56 -32.66 12.14 7.28
N LYS A 57 -31.59 11.69 6.64
CA LYS A 57 -31.67 10.52 5.74
C LYS A 57 -32.02 9.26 6.49
N LEU A 58 -31.36 8.96 7.62
CA LEU A 58 -31.65 7.78 8.44
C LEU A 58 -33.08 7.84 9.03
N ASP A 59 -33.56 9.01 9.41
CA ASP A 59 -34.92 9.21 9.92
C ASP A 59 -35.98 8.92 8.84
N LYS A 60 -35.78 9.45 7.64
CA LYS A 60 -36.62 9.17 6.46
C LYS A 60 -36.65 7.68 6.11
N MET A 61 -35.60 6.94 6.39
CA MET A 61 -35.51 5.50 6.19
C MET A 61 -36.10 4.69 7.36
N GLY A 62 -36.54 5.36 8.47
CA GLY A 62 -37.18 4.73 9.62
C GLY A 62 -36.22 4.13 10.64
N TYR A 63 -34.93 4.44 10.56
CA TYR A 63 -33.91 3.86 11.43
C TYR A 63 -33.61 4.68 12.69
N LEU A 64 -34.27 5.84 12.90
CA LEU A 64 -34.08 6.64 14.11
C LEU A 64 -35.30 6.58 15.04
N TYR A 65 -35.05 6.71 16.33
CA TYR A 65 -36.09 6.90 17.35
C TYR A 65 -35.54 7.62 18.58
N THR A 66 -36.44 8.26 19.35
CA THR A 66 -36.09 8.92 20.60
C THR A 66 -36.49 8.04 21.77
N LYS A 67 -35.57 7.86 22.73
CA LYS A 67 -35.83 7.17 24.00
C LYS A 67 -35.05 7.84 25.12
N ASP A 68 -35.70 8.10 26.25
CA ASP A 68 -35.12 8.71 27.44
C ASP A 68 -34.38 10.03 27.16
N GLY A 69 -34.90 10.85 26.23
CA GLY A 69 -34.31 12.11 25.80
C GLY A 69 -33.10 11.99 24.86
N ALA A 70 -32.67 10.80 24.49
CA ALA A 70 -31.57 10.53 23.59
C ALA A 70 -32.08 10.11 22.21
N LEU A 71 -31.33 10.41 21.15
CA LEU A 71 -31.60 9.94 19.80
C LEU A 71 -30.81 8.64 19.52
N TRP A 72 -31.54 7.62 19.09
CA TRP A 72 -31.01 6.26 18.88
C TRP A 72 -31.12 5.83 17.42
N PHE A 73 -30.14 5.04 16.98
CA PHE A 73 -30.13 4.33 15.71
C PHE A 73 -30.49 2.85 15.92
N ARG A 74 -31.46 2.34 15.14
CA ARG A 74 -31.96 0.96 15.16
C ARG A 74 -30.99 -0.01 14.49
N SER A 75 -29.79 -0.13 15.01
CA SER A 75 -28.78 -0.99 14.40
C SER A 75 -29.09 -2.49 14.57
N THR A 76 -29.91 -2.86 15.55
CA THR A 76 -30.39 -4.24 15.74
C THR A 76 -31.24 -4.76 14.58
N ASP A 77 -31.99 -3.89 13.89
CA ASP A 77 -32.77 -4.24 12.71
C ASP A 77 -31.87 -4.67 11.53
N LEU A 78 -30.57 -4.34 11.59
CA LEU A 78 -29.56 -4.61 10.57
C LEU A 78 -28.47 -5.60 11.05
N GLY A 79 -28.68 -6.21 12.25
CA GLY A 79 -27.83 -7.29 12.75
C GLY A 79 -26.72 -6.88 13.73
N ASP A 80 -26.75 -5.66 14.26
CA ASP A 80 -25.89 -5.28 15.41
C ASP A 80 -26.41 -5.91 16.72
N ASP A 81 -25.58 -6.00 17.74
CA ASP A 81 -25.90 -6.59 19.04
C ASP A 81 -26.88 -5.74 19.87
N LYS A 82 -26.91 -4.42 19.63
CA LYS A 82 -27.79 -3.44 20.31
C LYS A 82 -27.90 -2.15 19.52
N ASP A 83 -28.97 -1.41 19.74
CA ASP A 83 -29.14 -0.07 19.18
C ASP A 83 -28.11 0.92 19.76
N ARG A 84 -27.77 1.94 18.94
CA ARG A 84 -26.70 2.88 19.26
C ARG A 84 -27.19 4.30 19.43
N VAL A 85 -26.69 4.96 20.49
CA VAL A 85 -26.98 6.37 20.75
C VAL A 85 -26.18 7.25 19.77
N LEU A 86 -26.87 8.17 19.09
CA LEU A 86 -26.29 9.20 18.24
C LEU A 86 -26.17 10.53 18.96
N ILE A 87 -27.24 10.94 19.66
CA ILE A 87 -27.27 12.14 20.51
C ILE A 87 -27.68 11.72 21.92
N LYS A 88 -26.88 12.10 22.89
CA LYS A 88 -27.17 11.85 24.32
C LYS A 88 -28.36 12.69 24.81
N SER A 89 -28.90 12.37 25.97
CA SER A 89 -30.00 13.12 26.62
C SER A 89 -29.63 14.57 26.97
N ASP A 90 -28.34 14.90 27.08
CA ASP A 90 -27.85 16.26 27.30
C ASP A 90 -27.67 17.07 25.98
N GLY A 91 -27.97 16.46 24.83
CA GLY A 91 -27.84 17.05 23.49
C GLY A 91 -26.47 16.94 22.87
N GLU A 92 -25.49 16.30 23.56
CA GLU A 92 -24.16 16.09 22.96
C GLU A 92 -24.15 14.93 21.97
N TYR A 93 -23.45 15.13 20.87
CA TYR A 93 -23.17 14.07 19.91
C TYR A 93 -22.22 13.01 20.49
N THR A 94 -22.47 11.76 20.14
CA THR A 94 -21.49 10.67 20.38
C THR A 94 -20.47 10.65 19.26
N TYR A 95 -19.34 9.96 19.46
CA TYR A 95 -18.38 9.70 18.36
C TYR A 95 -19.03 8.95 17.20
N PHE A 96 -20.02 8.13 17.48
CA PHE A 96 -20.73 7.39 16.45
C PHE A 96 -21.59 8.30 15.55
N ALA A 97 -21.98 9.46 16.00
CA ALA A 97 -22.69 10.46 15.20
C ALA A 97 -21.81 10.98 14.05
N SER A 98 -20.53 11.26 14.31
CA SER A 98 -19.58 11.64 13.25
C SER A 98 -19.29 10.49 12.30
N ASP A 99 -19.21 9.25 12.81
CA ASP A 99 -19.01 8.08 11.94
C ASP A 99 -20.12 7.93 10.90
N VAL A 100 -21.39 8.13 11.30
CA VAL A 100 -22.54 8.11 10.39
C VAL A 100 -22.38 9.13 9.26
N ALA A 101 -22.10 10.38 9.60
CA ALA A 101 -21.97 11.45 8.60
C ALA A 101 -20.73 11.27 7.71
N TYR A 102 -19.64 10.79 8.29
CA TYR A 102 -18.39 10.58 7.57
C TYR A 102 -18.50 9.44 6.54
N HIS A 103 -19.13 8.33 6.89
CA HIS A 103 -19.37 7.25 5.92
C HIS A 103 -20.33 7.67 4.82
N TRP A 104 -21.35 8.48 5.16
CA TRP A 104 -22.20 9.04 4.11
C TRP A 104 -21.42 9.98 3.19
N ASP A 105 -20.53 10.87 3.69
CA ASP A 105 -19.64 11.70 2.86
C ASP A 105 -18.74 10.85 1.95
N LYS A 106 -18.19 9.74 2.46
CA LYS A 106 -17.40 8.82 1.64
C LYS A 106 -18.20 8.32 0.43
N PHE A 107 -19.42 7.84 0.65
CA PHE A 107 -20.30 7.32 -0.41
C PHE A 107 -20.83 8.38 -1.38
N GLN A 108 -20.68 9.66 -1.09
CA GLN A 108 -20.96 10.70 -2.10
C GLN A 108 -19.86 10.79 -3.17
N ARG A 109 -18.73 10.13 -2.94
CA ARG A 109 -17.54 10.23 -3.80
C ARG A 109 -17.13 8.91 -4.45
N VAL A 110 -17.53 7.77 -3.86
CA VAL A 110 -17.11 6.43 -4.30
C VAL A 110 -18.25 5.43 -4.15
N ASP A 111 -18.20 4.36 -4.93
CA ASP A 111 -19.20 3.27 -4.89
C ASP A 111 -18.84 2.16 -3.89
N HIS A 112 -17.59 2.11 -3.42
CA HIS A 112 -17.11 1.12 -2.46
C HIS A 112 -16.15 1.76 -1.47
N VAL A 113 -16.38 1.52 -0.19
CA VAL A 113 -15.56 2.07 0.91
C VAL A 113 -14.79 0.94 1.58
N ILE A 114 -13.49 1.13 1.71
CA ILE A 114 -12.61 0.22 2.46
C ILE A 114 -11.97 1.03 3.58
N ASP A 115 -12.28 0.68 4.81
CA ASP A 115 -11.63 1.26 5.99
C ASP A 115 -10.51 0.35 6.49
N ILE A 116 -9.39 0.94 6.88
CA ILE A 116 -8.26 0.22 7.48
C ILE A 116 -8.19 0.58 8.95
N TRP A 117 -8.44 -0.39 9.84
CA TRP A 117 -8.48 -0.19 11.29
C TRP A 117 -7.47 -1.07 12.02
N GLY A 118 -7.06 -0.64 13.21
CA GLY A 118 -6.34 -1.51 14.12
C GLY A 118 -7.25 -2.65 14.64
N ALA A 119 -6.65 -3.79 14.93
CA ALA A 119 -7.38 -4.99 15.37
C ALA A 119 -8.19 -4.79 16.66
N ASP A 120 -7.83 -3.80 17.49
CA ASP A 120 -8.55 -3.38 18.69
C ASP A 120 -9.94 -2.75 18.39
N HIS A 121 -10.18 -2.31 17.17
CA HIS A 121 -11.46 -1.75 16.71
C HIS A 121 -12.43 -2.79 16.12
N HIS A 122 -12.10 -4.09 16.14
CA HIS A 122 -12.95 -5.16 15.59
C HIS A 122 -14.43 -5.06 16.03
N GLY A 123 -14.70 -4.75 17.29
CA GLY A 123 -16.07 -4.61 17.82
C GLY A 123 -16.89 -3.43 17.27
N TYR A 124 -16.28 -2.57 16.43
CA TYR A 124 -16.96 -1.45 15.78
C TYR A 124 -17.46 -1.78 14.36
N ILE A 125 -17.03 -2.88 13.77
CA ILE A 125 -17.31 -3.21 12.36
C ILE A 125 -18.81 -3.31 12.09
N ASP A 126 -19.53 -4.13 12.87
CA ASP A 126 -20.94 -4.39 12.63
C ASP A 126 -21.80 -3.12 12.73
N ARG A 127 -21.53 -2.24 13.71
CA ARG A 127 -22.29 -1.00 13.85
C ARG A 127 -22.09 -0.04 12.68
N VAL A 128 -20.87 0.06 12.12
CA VAL A 128 -20.61 0.92 10.96
C VAL A 128 -21.16 0.30 9.70
N ARG A 129 -21.07 -1.02 9.55
CA ARG A 129 -21.73 -1.76 8.46
C ARG A 129 -23.22 -1.49 8.44
N CYS A 130 -23.91 -1.60 9.62
CA CYS A 130 -25.32 -1.29 9.73
C CYS A 130 -25.65 0.15 9.30
N VAL A 131 -24.79 1.13 9.63
CA VAL A 131 -24.97 2.51 9.16
C VAL A 131 -24.90 2.58 7.63
N CYS A 132 -23.89 1.96 7.03
CA CYS A 132 -23.73 1.96 5.57
C CYS A 132 -24.94 1.30 4.87
N ASP A 133 -25.42 0.18 5.41
CA ASP A 133 -26.60 -0.52 4.88
C ASP A 133 -27.87 0.34 5.02
N ALA A 134 -28.07 0.99 6.19
CA ALA A 134 -29.18 1.91 6.43
C ALA A 134 -29.17 3.14 5.53
N LEU A 135 -27.99 3.63 5.16
CA LEU A 135 -27.82 4.77 4.24
C LEU A 135 -28.06 4.38 2.77
N GLY A 136 -28.30 3.08 2.48
CA GLY A 136 -28.62 2.59 1.15
C GLY A 136 -27.41 2.00 0.38
N TYR A 137 -26.35 1.60 1.08
CA TYR A 137 -25.13 1.03 0.48
C TYR A 137 -24.83 -0.40 0.97
N PRO A 138 -25.80 -1.35 0.93
CA PRO A 138 -25.59 -2.70 1.45
C PRO A 138 -24.47 -3.42 0.69
N GLY A 139 -23.54 -4.02 1.46
CA GLY A 139 -22.40 -4.76 0.90
C GLY A 139 -21.34 -3.89 0.21
N LYS A 140 -21.39 -2.57 0.36
CA LYS A 140 -20.42 -1.62 -0.23
C LYS A 140 -19.37 -1.12 0.76
N PHE A 141 -19.41 -1.61 1.99
CA PHE A 141 -18.47 -1.28 3.05
C PHE A 141 -17.65 -2.50 3.45
N GLU A 142 -16.34 -2.34 3.50
CA GLU A 142 -15.35 -3.37 3.85
C GLU A 142 -14.38 -2.81 4.91
N VAL A 143 -13.99 -3.63 5.87
CA VAL A 143 -12.96 -3.26 6.84
C VAL A 143 -11.77 -4.21 6.76
N LEU A 144 -10.59 -3.66 6.61
CA LEU A 144 -9.33 -4.38 6.73
C LEU A 144 -8.74 -4.13 8.13
N LEU A 145 -8.49 -5.20 8.87
CA LEU A 145 -7.86 -5.09 10.19
C LEU A 145 -6.36 -5.24 10.09
N GLY A 146 -5.63 -4.24 10.59
CA GLY A 146 -4.18 -4.27 10.73
C GLY A 146 -3.75 -4.79 12.09
N GLN A 147 -2.86 -5.79 12.13
CA GLN A 147 -2.26 -6.29 13.36
C GLN A 147 -1.11 -5.40 13.83
N LEU A 148 -0.70 -5.62 15.08
CA LEU A 148 0.43 -4.90 15.67
C LEU A 148 1.75 -5.29 15.02
N VAL A 149 2.68 -4.34 14.95
CA VAL A 149 4.07 -4.54 14.56
C VAL A 149 4.93 -4.65 15.82
N ASN A 150 5.68 -5.75 15.95
CA ASN A 150 6.69 -5.91 16.98
C ASN A 150 8.01 -5.31 16.48
N LEU A 151 8.53 -4.32 17.17
CA LEU A 151 9.83 -3.76 16.83
C LEU A 151 10.93 -4.53 17.56
N LEU A 152 11.87 -5.09 16.80
CA LEU A 152 13.00 -5.86 17.31
C LEU A 152 14.32 -5.19 16.93
N ARG A 153 15.37 -5.49 17.70
CA ARG A 153 16.76 -5.15 17.37
C ARG A 153 17.64 -6.36 17.72
N ASN A 154 18.24 -6.97 16.71
CA ASN A 154 18.99 -8.24 16.84
C ASN A 154 18.15 -9.35 17.51
N GLY A 155 16.91 -9.54 17.09
CA GLY A 155 15.98 -10.55 17.61
C GLY A 155 15.41 -10.26 19.00
N LYS A 156 15.72 -9.10 19.61
CA LYS A 156 15.23 -8.72 20.94
C LYS A 156 14.21 -7.59 20.84
N PRO A 157 13.07 -7.67 21.56
CA PRO A 157 12.07 -6.60 21.57
C PRO A 157 12.65 -5.25 22.01
N VAL A 158 12.39 -4.20 21.24
CA VAL A 158 12.68 -2.83 21.60
C VAL A 158 11.66 -2.38 22.64
N ARG A 159 12.13 -2.07 23.87
CA ARG A 159 11.23 -1.60 24.93
C ARG A 159 10.73 -0.20 24.64
N MET A 160 9.45 -0.09 24.34
CA MET A 160 8.78 1.19 24.14
C MET A 160 7.97 1.58 25.38
N SER A 161 8.15 2.80 25.88
CA SER A 161 7.40 3.33 27.00
C SER A 161 7.10 4.82 26.80
N LYS A 162 5.83 5.16 26.59
CA LYS A 162 5.36 6.55 26.52
C LYS A 162 5.78 7.37 27.76
N ARG A 163 5.71 6.75 28.95
CA ARG A 163 6.02 7.41 30.23
C ARG A 163 7.53 7.67 30.42
N LYS A 164 8.39 6.89 29.78
CA LYS A 164 9.85 7.01 29.89
C LYS A 164 10.49 7.72 28.70
N GLY A 165 9.71 8.17 27.71
CA GLY A 165 10.21 8.80 26.50
C GLY A 165 11.07 7.89 25.61
N THR A 166 10.93 6.55 25.74
CA THR A 166 11.68 5.56 24.95
C THR A 166 10.82 4.98 23.85
N MET A 167 10.04 5.81 23.16
CA MET A 167 9.30 5.38 21.99
C MET A 167 10.16 5.59 20.75
N VAL A 168 10.25 4.58 19.91
CA VAL A 168 10.74 4.74 18.53
C VAL A 168 9.56 5.19 17.67
N THR A 169 9.65 6.34 17.09
CA THR A 169 8.66 6.88 16.15
C THR A 169 8.82 6.23 14.77
N LEU A 170 7.79 6.30 13.95
CA LEU A 170 7.90 5.83 12.55
C LEU A 170 8.94 6.68 11.78
N GLN A 171 9.07 7.98 12.09
CA GLN A 171 10.09 8.84 11.49
C GLN A 171 11.50 8.34 11.81
N GLU A 172 11.80 8.10 13.10
CA GLU A 172 13.11 7.56 13.52
C GLU A 172 13.40 6.21 12.86
N LEU A 173 12.39 5.36 12.71
CA LEU A 173 12.53 4.08 12.02
C LEU A 173 12.88 4.28 10.55
N VAL A 174 12.16 5.13 9.84
CA VAL A 174 12.39 5.44 8.42
C VAL A 174 13.77 6.10 8.21
N ASP A 175 14.16 7.01 9.09
CA ASP A 175 15.49 7.65 9.06
C ASP A 175 16.61 6.62 9.24
N GLU A 176 16.37 5.56 10.04
CA GLU A 176 17.36 4.53 10.32
C GLU A 176 17.48 3.47 9.22
N VAL A 177 16.35 2.99 8.65
CA VAL A 177 16.33 1.86 7.71
C VAL A 177 16.09 2.27 6.25
N GLY A 178 15.63 3.48 6.02
CA GLY A 178 15.17 3.98 4.71
C GLY A 178 13.71 3.62 4.41
N SER A 179 13.08 4.44 3.58
CA SER A 179 11.66 4.32 3.19
C SER A 179 11.34 2.98 2.53
N ASP A 180 12.12 2.59 1.53
CA ASP A 180 11.89 1.36 0.75
C ASP A 180 11.92 0.11 1.64
N ALA A 181 12.93 0.01 2.51
CA ALA A 181 13.10 -1.14 3.39
C ALA A 181 12.01 -1.20 4.46
N ALA A 182 11.63 -0.04 5.03
CA ALA A 182 10.52 0.05 5.96
C ALA A 182 9.20 -0.39 5.30
N ARG A 183 8.88 0.18 4.15
CA ARG A 183 7.64 -0.09 3.42
C ARG A 183 7.56 -1.55 2.95
N TYR A 184 8.60 -2.05 2.30
CA TYR A 184 8.63 -3.43 1.80
C TYR A 184 8.42 -4.45 2.93
N THR A 185 9.12 -4.26 4.06
CA THR A 185 9.00 -5.16 5.22
C THR A 185 7.58 -5.14 5.80
N LEU A 186 6.97 -3.96 5.94
CA LEU A 186 5.61 -3.84 6.47
C LEU A 186 4.56 -4.47 5.54
N ILE A 187 4.71 -4.32 4.22
CA ILE A 187 3.74 -4.85 3.26
C ILE A 187 3.97 -6.33 2.92
N SER A 188 5.11 -6.92 3.29
CA SER A 188 5.45 -8.32 2.97
C SER A 188 4.62 -9.38 3.71
N LYS A 189 3.78 -8.96 4.64
CA LYS A 189 2.88 -9.84 5.41
C LYS A 189 1.42 -9.44 5.21
N SER A 190 0.54 -10.42 5.39
CA SER A 190 -0.90 -10.12 5.45
C SER A 190 -1.22 -9.18 6.59
N SER A 191 -2.17 -8.27 6.40
CA SER A 191 -2.66 -7.36 7.45
C SER A 191 -3.14 -8.10 8.72
N ASN A 192 -3.57 -9.36 8.59
CA ASN A 192 -4.01 -10.21 9.69
C ASN A 192 -2.87 -10.85 10.48
N GLN A 193 -1.62 -10.68 10.07
CA GLN A 193 -0.45 -11.25 10.72
C GLN A 193 0.34 -10.17 11.44
N MET A 194 0.85 -10.51 12.63
CA MET A 194 1.82 -9.67 13.31
C MET A 194 3.13 -9.65 12.52
N VAL A 195 3.72 -8.47 12.41
CA VAL A 195 5.02 -8.27 11.76
C VAL A 195 6.09 -8.15 12.85
N ASP A 196 7.08 -9.01 12.79
CA ASP A 196 8.33 -8.86 13.56
C ASP A 196 9.31 -8.05 12.71
N PHE A 197 9.44 -6.76 13.04
CA PHE A 197 10.31 -5.83 12.33
C PHE A 197 11.65 -5.72 13.05
N ASP A 198 12.66 -6.46 12.58
CA ASP A 198 14.02 -6.37 13.13
C ASP A 198 14.83 -5.32 12.38
N ILE A 199 15.09 -4.19 13.04
CA ILE A 199 15.79 -3.03 12.49
C ILE A 199 17.15 -3.43 11.88
N GLU A 200 17.93 -4.26 12.57
CA GLU A 200 19.27 -4.62 12.07
C GLU A 200 19.22 -5.60 10.89
N ALA A 201 18.19 -6.45 10.80
CA ALA A 201 17.98 -7.29 9.64
C ALA A 201 17.57 -6.46 8.40
N VAL A 202 16.67 -5.49 8.59
CA VAL A 202 16.16 -4.63 7.53
C VAL A 202 17.21 -3.65 6.99
N LYS A 203 18.23 -3.30 7.77
CA LYS A 203 19.36 -2.43 7.34
C LYS A 203 20.40 -3.14 6.47
N LYS A 204 20.40 -4.47 6.43
CA LYS A 204 21.42 -5.20 5.68
C LYS A 204 21.32 -4.93 4.17
N ARG A 205 22.50 -4.79 3.57
CA ARG A 205 22.63 -4.63 2.11
C ARG A 205 23.22 -5.89 1.51
N ASP A 206 22.53 -7.01 1.73
CA ASP A 206 22.88 -8.33 1.20
C ASP A 206 21.62 -9.14 0.88
N ASN A 207 21.81 -10.33 0.33
CA ASN A 207 20.71 -11.21 -0.12
C ASN A 207 19.80 -11.71 1.02
N SER A 208 20.15 -11.48 2.28
CA SER A 208 19.26 -11.80 3.42
C SER A 208 18.17 -10.74 3.65
N ASN A 209 18.29 -9.58 3.03
CA ASN A 209 17.27 -8.54 3.06
C ASN A 209 16.44 -8.62 1.78
N PRO A 210 15.14 -8.98 1.85
CA PRO A 210 14.31 -9.21 0.68
C PRO A 210 14.22 -8.01 -0.28
N VAL A 211 14.06 -6.79 0.25
CA VAL A 211 13.98 -5.61 -0.63
C VAL A 211 15.29 -5.38 -1.37
N TYR A 212 16.43 -5.52 -0.69
CA TYR A 212 17.73 -5.39 -1.32
C TYR A 212 17.92 -6.44 -2.42
N TYR A 213 17.52 -7.69 -2.16
CA TYR A 213 17.60 -8.80 -3.11
C TYR A 213 16.83 -8.52 -4.41
N VAL A 214 15.59 -8.02 -4.29
CA VAL A 214 14.75 -7.68 -5.44
C VAL A 214 15.29 -6.47 -6.19
N GLN A 215 15.66 -5.40 -5.48
CA GLN A 215 16.24 -4.20 -6.09
C GLN A 215 17.56 -4.50 -6.78
N TYR A 216 18.41 -5.35 -6.18
CA TYR A 216 19.66 -5.79 -6.78
C TYR A 216 19.43 -6.57 -8.09
N ALA A 217 18.40 -7.45 -8.14
CA ALA A 217 18.06 -8.14 -9.40
C ALA A 217 17.67 -7.14 -10.49
N HIS A 218 16.84 -6.14 -10.17
CA HIS A 218 16.47 -5.07 -11.11
C HIS A 218 17.69 -4.28 -11.60
N ALA A 219 18.53 -3.77 -10.70
CA ALA A 219 19.72 -3.01 -11.05
C ALA A 219 20.72 -3.83 -11.89
N ARG A 220 20.83 -5.14 -11.59
CA ARG A 220 21.67 -6.05 -12.38
C ARG A 220 21.19 -6.22 -13.80
N VAL A 221 19.87 -6.36 -14.02
CA VAL A 221 19.29 -6.39 -15.37
C VAL A 221 19.57 -5.08 -16.12
N CYS A 222 19.37 -3.93 -15.46
CA CYS A 222 19.70 -2.63 -16.04
C CYS A 222 21.18 -2.55 -16.48
N SER A 223 22.10 -3.09 -15.67
CA SER A 223 23.52 -3.15 -16.01
C SER A 223 23.81 -4.05 -17.22
N ILE A 224 23.12 -5.21 -17.34
CA ILE A 224 23.26 -6.11 -18.50
C ILE A 224 22.82 -5.39 -19.78
N LEU A 225 21.67 -4.73 -19.76
CA LEU A 225 21.14 -3.99 -20.90
C LEU A 225 22.04 -2.82 -21.32
N ARG A 226 22.56 -2.04 -20.35
CA ARG A 226 23.54 -0.97 -20.64
C ARG A 226 24.79 -1.52 -21.34
N ARG A 227 25.33 -2.63 -20.85
CA ARG A 227 26.49 -3.28 -21.45
C ARG A 227 26.21 -3.77 -22.88
N ALA A 228 25.03 -4.35 -23.11
CA ALA A 228 24.61 -4.80 -24.43
C ALA A 228 24.44 -3.65 -25.43
N ALA A 229 23.91 -2.52 -24.94
CA ALA A 229 23.73 -1.31 -25.76
C ALA A 229 25.00 -0.47 -25.94
N ASP A 230 26.10 -0.82 -25.26
CA ASP A 230 27.32 -0.02 -25.19
C ASP A 230 27.03 1.44 -24.79
N VAL A 231 26.41 1.62 -23.63
CA VAL A 231 26.10 2.93 -23.04
C VAL A 231 26.55 3.00 -21.57
N THR A 232 26.99 4.20 -21.15
CA THR A 232 27.31 4.45 -19.74
C THR A 232 26.06 4.63 -18.90
N ALA A 233 26.21 4.69 -17.60
CA ALA A 233 25.09 4.94 -16.68
C ALA A 233 24.49 6.34 -16.90
N GLU A 234 25.31 7.34 -17.15
CA GLU A 234 24.90 8.72 -17.42
C GLU A 234 24.10 8.80 -18.72
N GLN A 235 24.58 8.16 -19.79
CA GLN A 235 23.87 8.07 -21.07
C GLN A 235 22.53 7.35 -20.92
N ALA A 236 22.50 6.28 -20.13
CA ALA A 236 21.25 5.54 -19.86
C ALA A 236 20.23 6.39 -19.09
N ALA A 237 20.70 7.21 -18.13
CA ALA A 237 19.82 8.12 -17.39
C ALA A 237 19.21 9.20 -18.32
N GLU A 238 19.95 9.69 -19.31
CA GLU A 238 19.45 10.64 -20.30
C GLU A 238 18.48 9.99 -21.30
N MET A 239 18.79 8.77 -21.76
CA MET A 239 17.98 8.05 -22.73
C MET A 239 16.72 7.43 -22.14
N GLY A 240 16.78 7.01 -20.87
CA GLY A 240 15.82 6.14 -20.20
C GLY A 240 16.02 4.65 -20.56
N MET A 241 15.82 3.78 -19.55
CA MET A 241 16.09 2.33 -19.71
C MET A 241 15.26 1.65 -20.80
N LYS A 242 14.10 2.19 -21.18
CA LYS A 242 13.32 1.68 -22.32
C LYS A 242 14.11 1.82 -23.63
N ALA A 243 14.64 3.00 -23.92
CA ALA A 243 15.43 3.23 -25.13
C ALA A 243 16.76 2.43 -25.13
N VAL A 244 17.36 2.26 -23.93
CA VAL A 244 18.55 1.39 -23.77
C VAL A 244 18.21 -0.06 -24.11
N ALA A 245 17.08 -0.58 -23.63
CA ALA A 245 16.64 -1.94 -23.94
C ALA A 245 16.32 -2.12 -25.44
N GLU A 246 15.61 -1.18 -26.06
CA GLU A 246 15.33 -1.19 -27.49
C GLU A 246 16.63 -1.20 -28.32
N LYS A 247 17.65 -0.42 -27.94
CA LYS A 247 18.98 -0.41 -28.59
C LYS A 247 19.71 -1.73 -28.40
N ALA A 248 19.64 -2.34 -27.21
CA ALA A 248 20.32 -3.59 -26.88
C ALA A 248 19.73 -4.81 -27.59
N ILE A 249 18.41 -4.85 -27.72
CA ILE A 249 17.63 -6.00 -28.18
C ILE A 249 17.43 -5.94 -29.71
N GLY A 250 17.12 -4.75 -30.25
CA GLY A 250 16.74 -4.57 -31.65
C GLY A 250 15.34 -5.08 -31.96
N GLU A 251 15.07 -5.26 -33.26
CA GLU A 251 13.78 -5.74 -33.76
C GLU A 251 13.79 -7.24 -34.09
N ASN A 252 12.61 -7.85 -34.21
CA ASN A 252 12.38 -9.22 -34.66
C ASN A 252 13.10 -10.29 -33.83
N VAL A 253 12.79 -10.34 -32.53
CA VAL A 253 13.33 -11.32 -31.58
C VAL A 253 12.66 -12.68 -31.78
N ASP A 254 13.47 -13.73 -31.96
CA ASP A 254 12.97 -15.12 -31.99
C ASP A 254 12.99 -15.74 -30.60
N TYR A 255 11.85 -15.69 -29.89
CA TYR A 255 11.69 -16.28 -28.56
C TYR A 255 11.70 -17.83 -28.55
N SER A 256 11.58 -18.50 -29.71
CA SER A 256 11.65 -19.97 -29.80
C SER A 256 13.02 -20.53 -29.46
N LEU A 257 14.05 -19.67 -29.49
CA LEU A 257 15.42 -20.01 -29.08
C LEU A 257 15.59 -20.18 -27.56
N LEU A 258 14.63 -19.71 -26.75
CA LEU A 258 14.66 -19.87 -25.28
C LEU A 258 14.18 -21.28 -24.89
N THR A 259 15.12 -22.22 -24.81
CA THR A 259 14.82 -23.66 -24.59
C THR A 259 15.39 -24.23 -23.31
N ASP A 260 16.29 -23.52 -22.62
CA ASP A 260 16.84 -23.96 -21.35
C ASP A 260 15.75 -24.01 -20.27
N PRO A 261 15.76 -25.01 -19.38
CA PRO A 261 14.76 -25.09 -18.31
C PRO A 261 14.62 -23.84 -17.45
N THR A 262 15.72 -23.11 -17.23
CA THR A 262 15.69 -21.84 -16.47
C THR A 262 15.07 -20.69 -17.25
N GLU A 263 15.26 -20.63 -18.57
CA GLU A 263 14.59 -19.68 -19.47
C GLU A 263 13.06 -19.90 -19.48
N LEU A 264 12.67 -21.18 -19.55
CA LEU A 264 11.26 -21.56 -19.53
C LEU A 264 10.60 -21.32 -18.16
N ALA A 265 11.33 -21.54 -17.05
CA ALA A 265 10.86 -21.24 -15.70
C ALA A 265 10.63 -19.73 -15.55
N LEU A 266 11.59 -18.91 -15.96
CA LEU A 266 11.49 -17.44 -15.94
C LEU A 266 10.31 -16.94 -16.76
N SER A 267 10.10 -17.49 -17.96
CA SER A 267 8.97 -17.12 -18.83
C SER A 267 7.62 -17.47 -18.20
N ARG A 268 7.50 -18.63 -17.53
CA ARG A 268 6.27 -19.00 -16.80
C ARG A 268 6.01 -18.05 -15.64
N LYS A 269 7.03 -17.72 -14.84
CA LYS A 269 6.92 -16.80 -13.72
C LYS A 269 6.46 -15.41 -14.18
N LEU A 270 7.01 -14.89 -15.26
CA LEU A 270 6.59 -13.60 -15.83
C LEU A 270 5.09 -13.60 -16.23
N ASN A 271 4.61 -14.72 -16.79
CA ASN A 271 3.21 -14.84 -17.22
C ASN A 271 2.20 -14.88 -16.07
N GLU A 272 2.61 -15.19 -14.84
CA GLU A 272 1.73 -15.23 -13.66
C GLU A 272 1.26 -13.83 -13.21
N LEU A 273 2.00 -12.76 -13.57
CA LEU A 273 1.80 -11.42 -12.99
C LEU A 273 0.39 -10.88 -13.17
N THR A 274 -0.21 -11.03 -14.35
CA THR A 274 -1.53 -10.46 -14.66
C THR A 274 -2.61 -11.04 -13.75
N ASP A 275 -2.63 -12.37 -13.61
CA ASP A 275 -3.59 -13.07 -12.75
C ASP A 275 -3.33 -12.77 -11.27
N LEU A 276 -2.04 -12.66 -10.90
CA LEU A 276 -1.64 -12.30 -9.54
C LEU A 276 -2.15 -10.90 -9.15
N ILE A 277 -1.97 -9.89 -9.99
CA ILE A 277 -2.48 -8.53 -9.73
C ILE A 277 -3.99 -8.56 -9.52
N GLY A 278 -4.72 -9.26 -10.41
CA GLY A 278 -6.16 -9.40 -10.30
C GLY A 278 -6.59 -10.08 -9.00
N SER A 279 -5.89 -11.14 -8.57
CA SER A 279 -6.18 -11.82 -7.30
C SER A 279 -5.81 -10.96 -6.09
N CYS A 280 -4.67 -10.27 -6.11
CA CYS A 280 -4.28 -9.34 -5.06
C CYS A 280 -5.32 -8.24 -4.82
N ALA A 281 -5.87 -7.69 -5.91
CA ALA A 281 -6.90 -6.65 -5.84
C ALA A 281 -8.21 -7.20 -5.24
N ARG A 282 -8.67 -8.38 -5.68
CA ARG A 282 -9.88 -9.02 -5.14
C ARG A 282 -9.74 -9.37 -3.65
N ASP A 283 -8.61 -9.96 -3.29
CA ASP A 283 -8.38 -10.53 -1.96
C ASP A 283 -7.79 -9.50 -0.97
N ARG A 284 -7.53 -8.26 -1.40
CA ARG A 284 -6.83 -7.23 -0.61
C ARG A 284 -5.48 -7.72 -0.07
N ALA A 285 -4.71 -8.44 -0.90
CA ALA A 285 -3.52 -9.19 -0.51
C ALA A 285 -2.23 -8.70 -1.21
N PRO A 286 -1.84 -7.42 -1.06
CA PRO A 286 -0.67 -6.85 -1.74
C PRO A 286 0.65 -7.54 -1.37
N PHE A 287 0.73 -8.21 -0.23
CA PHE A 287 1.91 -8.97 0.20
C PHE A 287 2.30 -10.08 -0.78
N ARG A 288 1.36 -10.60 -1.57
CA ARG A 288 1.67 -11.60 -2.61
C ARG A 288 2.57 -11.04 -3.70
N LEU A 289 2.51 -9.72 -3.94
CA LEU A 289 3.38 -9.05 -4.91
C LEU A 289 4.84 -9.05 -4.45
N THR A 290 5.11 -8.90 -3.15
CA THR A 290 6.49 -8.97 -2.63
C THR A 290 7.07 -10.37 -2.76
N HIS A 291 6.28 -11.41 -2.45
CA HIS A 291 6.70 -12.80 -2.63
C HIS A 291 6.98 -13.12 -4.09
N PHE A 292 6.10 -12.68 -4.99
CA PHE A 292 6.31 -12.84 -6.43
C PHE A 292 7.61 -12.16 -6.90
N ALA A 293 7.91 -10.95 -6.41
CA ALA A 293 9.13 -10.24 -6.76
C ALA A 293 10.39 -10.99 -6.29
N GLU A 294 10.35 -11.57 -5.08
CA GLU A 294 11.44 -12.39 -4.53
C GLU A 294 11.66 -13.68 -5.35
N GLU A 295 10.58 -14.36 -5.71
CA GLU A 295 10.63 -15.56 -6.55
C GLU A 295 11.14 -15.24 -7.95
N LEU A 296 10.64 -14.16 -8.59
CA LEU A 296 11.11 -13.72 -9.90
C LEU A 296 12.59 -13.33 -9.88
N ALA A 297 13.04 -12.65 -8.83
CA ALA A 297 14.46 -12.35 -8.64
C ALA A 297 15.31 -13.63 -8.51
N GLY A 298 14.81 -14.64 -7.79
CA GLY A 298 15.44 -15.95 -7.68
C GLY A 298 15.54 -16.70 -9.02
N ASP A 299 14.45 -16.73 -9.77
CA ASP A 299 14.40 -17.33 -11.11
C ASP A 299 15.35 -16.60 -12.07
N PHE A 300 15.40 -15.28 -12.03
CA PHE A 300 16.36 -14.49 -12.80
C PHE A 300 17.81 -14.82 -12.44
N HIS A 301 18.14 -14.93 -11.15
CA HIS A 301 19.51 -15.30 -10.76
C HIS A 301 19.86 -16.71 -11.20
N SER A 302 18.93 -17.65 -11.16
CA SER A 302 19.11 -19.02 -11.64
C SER A 302 19.35 -19.06 -13.16
N PHE A 303 18.54 -18.35 -13.91
CA PHE A 303 18.69 -18.16 -15.34
C PHE A 303 20.05 -17.53 -15.68
N TYR A 304 20.43 -16.44 -15.02
CA TYR A 304 21.68 -15.72 -15.29
C TYR A 304 22.93 -16.53 -14.94
N ALA A 305 22.84 -17.45 -13.97
CA ALA A 305 23.91 -18.37 -13.62
C ALA A 305 24.06 -19.51 -14.64
N ALA A 306 22.95 -20.01 -15.18
CA ALA A 306 22.93 -21.13 -16.13
C ALA A 306 23.18 -20.67 -17.58
N CYS A 307 22.59 -19.55 -17.96
CA CYS A 307 22.56 -19.08 -19.34
C CYS A 307 23.43 -17.85 -19.54
N GLN A 308 24.37 -17.91 -20.47
CA GLN A 308 25.17 -16.76 -20.83
C GLN A 308 24.38 -15.79 -21.71
N VAL A 309 24.14 -14.59 -21.23
CA VAL A 309 23.33 -13.57 -21.93
C VAL A 309 24.18 -12.82 -22.97
N LEU A 310 25.38 -12.39 -22.60
CA LEU A 310 26.30 -11.63 -23.46
C LEU A 310 27.55 -12.45 -23.74
N PRO A 311 28.13 -12.31 -24.94
CA PRO A 311 29.42 -12.93 -25.25
C PRO A 311 30.53 -12.41 -24.32
N SER A 312 31.47 -13.28 -23.94
CA SER A 312 32.67 -12.93 -23.18
C SER A 312 33.87 -13.66 -23.77
N GLU A 313 35.07 -13.28 -23.33
CA GLU A 313 36.30 -13.91 -23.78
C GLU A 313 36.27 -15.43 -23.62
N GLY A 314 36.50 -16.18 -24.70
CA GLY A 314 36.44 -17.64 -24.70
C GLY A 314 35.04 -18.27 -24.59
N ARG A 315 33.98 -17.45 -24.52
CA ARG A 315 32.58 -17.90 -24.45
C ARG A 315 31.71 -17.14 -25.42
N PRO A 316 31.66 -17.51 -26.71
CA PRO A 316 30.74 -16.93 -27.66
C PRO A 316 29.29 -17.34 -27.37
N VAL A 317 28.35 -16.47 -27.71
CA VAL A 317 26.91 -16.75 -27.69
C VAL A 317 26.38 -16.44 -29.07
N ASP A 318 25.46 -17.25 -29.57
CA ASP A 318 24.75 -16.95 -30.81
C ASP A 318 24.06 -15.58 -30.71
N PRO A 319 24.22 -14.66 -31.66
CA PRO A 319 23.67 -13.32 -31.59
C PRO A 319 22.13 -13.29 -31.45
N GLU A 320 21.43 -14.20 -32.14
CA GLU A 320 19.96 -14.29 -32.06
C GLU A 320 19.52 -14.78 -30.68
N LEU A 321 20.18 -15.80 -30.13
CA LEU A 321 19.94 -16.29 -28.77
C LEU A 321 20.28 -15.22 -27.73
N SER A 322 21.36 -14.46 -27.91
CA SER A 322 21.70 -13.33 -27.02
C SER A 322 20.60 -12.28 -27.02
N ARG A 323 20.02 -11.94 -28.19
CA ARG A 323 18.89 -11.00 -28.29
C ARG A 323 17.65 -11.53 -27.58
N ALA A 324 17.32 -12.81 -27.78
CA ALA A 324 16.18 -13.45 -27.07
C ALA A 324 16.36 -13.41 -25.54
N ARG A 325 17.58 -13.71 -25.05
CA ARG A 325 17.92 -13.62 -23.61
C ARG A 325 17.88 -12.20 -23.08
N LEU A 326 18.32 -11.21 -23.85
CA LEU A 326 18.22 -9.78 -23.48
C LEU A 326 16.76 -9.35 -23.39
N ALA A 327 15.90 -9.81 -24.30
CA ALA A 327 14.47 -9.53 -24.24
C ALA A 327 13.82 -10.15 -22.99
N ALA A 328 14.21 -11.36 -22.61
CA ALA A 328 13.79 -11.98 -21.35
C ALA A 328 14.28 -11.18 -20.13
N CYS A 329 15.53 -10.69 -20.16
CA CYS A 329 16.05 -9.78 -19.12
C CYS A 329 15.21 -8.50 -19.03
N ASP A 330 14.90 -7.85 -20.15
CA ASP A 330 14.07 -6.64 -20.13
C ASP A 330 12.66 -6.88 -19.59
N ALA A 331 12.06 -8.02 -19.91
CA ALA A 331 10.78 -8.42 -19.34
C ALA A 331 10.87 -8.53 -17.79
N VAL A 332 11.94 -9.10 -17.24
CA VAL A 332 12.18 -9.12 -15.79
C VAL A 332 12.31 -7.71 -15.23
N ARG A 333 13.09 -6.83 -15.87
CA ARG A 333 13.25 -5.43 -15.44
C ARG A 333 11.92 -4.71 -15.34
N VAL A 334 11.13 -4.75 -16.42
CA VAL A 334 9.80 -4.09 -16.47
C VAL A 334 8.87 -4.66 -15.39
N THR A 335 8.85 -5.98 -15.24
CA THR A 335 8.02 -6.67 -14.26
C THR A 335 8.41 -6.31 -12.83
N LEU A 336 9.70 -6.37 -12.48
CA LEU A 336 10.17 -5.99 -11.13
C LEU A 336 9.90 -4.51 -10.85
N ALA A 337 10.16 -3.61 -11.81
CA ALA A 337 9.87 -2.19 -11.66
C ALA A 337 8.37 -1.94 -11.42
N LEU A 338 7.49 -2.61 -12.16
CA LEU A 338 6.04 -2.52 -11.97
C LEU A 338 5.62 -3.01 -10.59
N VAL A 339 6.09 -4.18 -10.17
CA VAL A 339 5.74 -4.76 -8.87
C VAL A 339 6.24 -3.88 -7.73
N LEU A 340 7.49 -3.39 -7.79
CA LEU A 340 8.03 -2.45 -6.80
C LEU A 340 7.21 -1.16 -6.75
N THR A 341 6.82 -0.61 -7.89
CA THR A 341 5.94 0.58 -7.96
C THR A 341 4.59 0.32 -7.30
N LEU A 342 3.95 -0.83 -7.59
CA LEU A 342 2.65 -1.20 -7.01
C LEU A 342 2.70 -1.32 -5.47
N VAL A 343 3.84 -1.74 -4.90
CA VAL A 343 4.04 -1.78 -3.45
C VAL A 343 4.63 -0.47 -2.89
N GLY A 344 4.85 0.54 -3.74
CA GLY A 344 5.35 1.88 -3.36
C GLY A 344 6.83 1.89 -2.97
N VAL A 345 7.63 1.03 -3.58
CA VAL A 345 9.09 0.90 -3.37
C VAL A 345 9.82 1.28 -4.65
N SER A 346 10.98 1.90 -4.54
CA SER A 346 11.77 2.31 -5.70
C SER A 346 12.38 1.10 -6.44
N ALA A 347 12.59 1.27 -7.75
CA ALA A 347 13.28 0.32 -8.60
C ALA A 347 14.61 0.95 -9.09
N PRO A 348 15.68 0.92 -8.29
CA PRO A 348 16.94 1.57 -8.65
C PRO A 348 17.59 0.87 -9.86
N GLU A 349 18.11 1.66 -10.78
CA GLU A 349 18.81 1.18 -11.96
C GLU A 349 20.29 0.88 -11.69
N GLN A 350 20.77 1.29 -10.52
CA GLN A 350 22.15 1.09 -10.03
C GLN A 350 22.14 0.84 -8.52
N MET A 351 22.97 -0.04 -8.05
CA MET A 351 23.19 -0.33 -6.61
C MET A 351 24.68 -0.59 -6.36
#